data_c5de3c89cde2f4fb6689bf718ac692df
#
_entry.id   c5de3c89cde2f4fb6689bf718ac692df
#
_cell.length_a   1.000
_cell.length_b   1.000
_cell.length_c   1.000
_cell.angle_alpha   90.00
_cell.angle_beta   90.00
_cell.angle_gamma   90.00
#
_symmetry.space_group_name_H-M   'P 1'
#
loop_
_entity.id
_entity.type
_entity.pdbx_description
1 polymer ?
#
loop_
_entity_poly.entity_id
_entity_poly.type
_entity_poly.pdbx_seq_one_letter_code
_entity_poly.pdbx_strand_id
1 'polypeptide(L)'
;MALWSGRFEKGVSEFTQEFGASLPVDKAMYHQDIAGSRAHARMLAAQGVISEKDAEDIVAGLADIEKTIEEGNFTFDINDEDIHMSVEKVLTQNIGDAGARLHTGRSRNDQVITDTRLYAKELASELMADVNAMRETLIEAARKNMGTILPGYTHMQHAQPVLLSHHFMAYYWMFTRDFARLKQAFDAANANPLGSAALAGTTYPLDRQKTTDELGFDHMIPNSLDAVSDRDFLLDLDYACSVAMIHLSRLSEEIILWSTSEFGFITLADEYSTGSSIMPQKKNPDFAELIRGKSGRVVGDLMALLTTMKSLPLAYNKDLQEDKEGVMDACKTLHDCLVCMEGMISTMKVNADAMRVQSKKGYLAATDVADYLAKKGLPFRKAHEIVGHLVLLCDKRGCDLDDLSLEDFKEASDLFEADITEALDLESIDAARTTYGGTGNSVVAEQIELGAAKLAEDKKLAE
;
A
#
# COMPACT_ATOMS: atom_id res chain seq x y z
N MET A 1 39.03 16.71 7.43
CA MET A 1 39.64 15.47 6.84
C MET A 1 38.73 14.32 7.25
N ALA A 2 38.34 13.46 6.32
CA ALA A 2 37.50 12.32 6.63
C ALA A 2 38.19 11.41 7.68
N LEU A 3 37.41 10.82 8.60
CA LEU A 3 37.91 9.98 9.71
C LEU A 3 38.76 8.78 9.25
N TRP A 4 38.64 8.39 7.96
CA TRP A 4 39.37 7.25 7.34
C TRP A 4 40.57 7.64 6.48
N SER A 5 41.02 8.90 6.54
CA SER A 5 42.06 9.45 5.64
C SER A 5 43.48 8.98 5.93
N GLY A 6 43.75 8.19 6.98
CA GLY A 6 45.10 7.85 7.44
C GLY A 6 46.00 7.08 6.45
N ARG A 7 45.46 6.47 5.38
CA ARG A 7 46.22 5.74 4.35
C ARG A 7 46.43 6.56 3.07
N PHE A 8 45.66 7.67 2.90
CA PHE A 8 45.62 8.39 1.63
C PHE A 8 46.54 9.63 1.67
N GLU A 9 47.34 9.80 0.62
CA GLU A 9 48.23 10.97 0.47
C GLU A 9 47.44 12.22 0.01
N LYS A 10 46.29 12.03 -0.65
CA LYS A 10 45.42 13.10 -1.14
C LYS A 10 43.98 12.83 -0.70
N GLY A 11 43.24 13.88 -0.37
CA GLY A 11 41.82 13.82 -0.15
C GLY A 11 41.04 13.54 -1.44
N VAL A 12 39.80 13.08 -1.32
CA VAL A 12 38.85 12.97 -2.45
C VAL A 12 38.52 14.36 -3.02
N SER A 13 38.18 14.43 -4.30
CA SER A 13 37.74 15.70 -4.89
C SER A 13 36.37 16.09 -4.34
N GLU A 14 36.05 17.39 -4.36
CA GLU A 14 34.70 17.89 -3.95
C GLU A 14 33.58 17.18 -4.69
N PHE A 15 33.70 17.02 -6.02
CA PHE A 15 32.73 16.28 -6.84
C PHE A 15 32.57 14.82 -6.41
N THR A 16 33.65 14.08 -6.15
CA THR A 16 33.54 12.67 -5.74
C THR A 16 33.03 12.51 -4.31
N GLN A 17 33.23 13.49 -3.47
CA GLN A 17 32.67 13.53 -2.12
C GLN A 17 31.16 13.72 -2.17
N GLU A 18 30.69 14.70 -2.93
CA GLU A 18 29.25 14.94 -3.14
C GLU A 18 28.58 13.74 -3.84
N PHE A 19 29.19 13.21 -4.90
CA PHE A 19 28.69 12.05 -5.63
C PHE A 19 28.57 10.80 -4.76
N GLY A 20 29.46 10.62 -3.79
CA GLY A 20 29.49 9.46 -2.91
C GLY A 20 28.69 9.61 -1.61
N ALA A 21 28.14 10.79 -1.32
CA ALA A 21 27.40 11.05 -0.10
C ALA A 21 25.96 10.52 -0.16
N SER A 22 25.51 9.84 0.91
CA SER A 22 24.13 9.39 1.09
C SER A 22 23.31 10.33 1.98
N LEU A 23 23.93 11.33 2.60
CA LEU A 23 23.32 12.26 3.53
C LEU A 23 22.03 12.92 3.04
N PRO A 24 21.86 13.29 1.75
CA PRO A 24 20.60 13.86 1.26
C PRO A 24 19.39 12.95 1.46
N VAL A 25 19.60 11.64 1.44
CA VAL A 25 18.58 10.60 1.59
C VAL A 25 18.51 10.12 3.04
N ASP A 26 19.64 9.65 3.59
CA ASP A 26 19.67 8.95 4.87
C ASP A 26 19.44 9.84 6.11
N LYS A 27 19.55 11.17 5.97
CA LYS A 27 19.16 12.10 7.03
C LYS A 27 17.72 11.91 7.52
N ALA A 28 16.84 11.30 6.73
CA ALA A 28 15.48 10.95 7.13
C ALA A 28 15.44 9.90 8.27
N MET A 29 16.52 9.11 8.41
CA MET A 29 16.64 8.05 9.41
C MET A 29 17.36 8.51 10.71
N TYR A 30 17.43 9.81 10.98
CA TYR A 30 18.17 10.32 12.16
C TYR A 30 17.63 9.77 13.49
N HIS A 31 16.34 9.56 13.61
CA HIS A 31 15.73 8.95 14.80
C HIS A 31 16.24 7.53 15.02
N GLN A 32 16.30 6.73 13.96
CA GLN A 32 16.74 5.34 13.99
C GLN A 32 18.22 5.24 14.31
N ASP A 33 19.07 6.09 13.70
CA ASP A 33 20.49 6.18 14.01
C ASP A 33 20.75 6.53 15.47
N ILE A 34 20.04 7.51 15.99
CA ILE A 34 20.13 7.94 17.40
C ILE A 34 19.63 6.84 18.33
N ALA A 35 18.52 6.19 18.03
CA ALA A 35 18.02 5.06 18.82
C ALA A 35 19.01 3.89 18.85
N GLY A 36 19.52 3.48 17.67
CA GLY A 36 20.53 2.45 17.54
C GLY A 36 21.82 2.78 18.30
N SER A 37 22.26 4.02 18.22
CA SER A 37 23.45 4.52 18.91
C SER A 37 23.27 4.56 20.44
N ARG A 38 22.10 4.95 20.96
CA ARG A 38 21.79 4.90 22.40
C ARG A 38 21.80 3.46 22.92
N ALA A 39 21.14 2.53 22.22
CA ALA A 39 21.10 1.12 22.60
C ALA A 39 22.53 0.51 22.58
N HIS A 40 23.33 0.85 21.58
CA HIS A 40 24.72 0.40 21.48
C HIS A 40 25.58 0.92 22.64
N ALA A 41 25.50 2.21 22.99
CA ALA A 41 26.24 2.81 24.10
C ALA A 41 25.89 2.14 25.44
N ARG A 42 24.61 1.95 25.73
CA ARG A 42 24.15 1.27 26.97
C ARG A 42 24.62 -0.19 27.02
N MET A 43 24.62 -0.88 25.89
CA MET A 43 25.12 -2.24 25.78
C MET A 43 26.63 -2.28 26.04
N LEU A 44 27.43 -1.39 25.44
CA LEU A 44 28.87 -1.31 25.65
C LEU A 44 29.23 -1.09 27.14
N ALA A 45 28.53 -0.20 27.83
CA ALA A 45 28.72 0.03 29.27
C ALA A 45 28.36 -1.21 30.08
N ALA A 46 27.21 -1.85 29.82
CA ALA A 46 26.77 -3.06 30.49
C ALA A 46 27.77 -4.22 30.35
N GLN A 47 28.53 -4.25 29.22
CA GLN A 47 29.59 -5.22 28.99
C GLN A 47 30.98 -4.75 29.49
N GLY A 48 31.06 -3.58 30.11
CA GLY A 48 32.32 -3.03 30.61
C GLY A 48 33.33 -2.61 29.51
N VAL A 49 32.86 -2.41 28.28
CA VAL A 49 33.68 -1.97 27.13
C VAL A 49 33.96 -0.47 27.21
N ILE A 50 32.97 0.31 27.65
CA ILE A 50 33.08 1.73 28.01
C ILE A 50 32.62 1.93 29.45
N SER A 51 32.91 3.08 30.07
CA SER A 51 32.40 3.36 31.42
C SER A 51 30.91 3.71 31.38
N GLU A 52 30.21 3.50 32.51
CA GLU A 52 28.82 3.95 32.66
C GLU A 52 28.68 5.46 32.43
N LYS A 53 29.67 6.24 32.90
CA LYS A 53 29.73 7.70 32.70
C LYS A 53 29.83 8.06 31.22
N ASP A 54 30.64 7.36 30.40
CA ASP A 54 30.73 7.58 28.98
C ASP A 54 29.35 7.30 28.30
N ALA A 55 28.66 6.22 28.72
CA ALA A 55 27.37 5.90 28.15
C ALA A 55 26.29 6.93 28.50
N GLU A 56 26.26 7.43 29.74
CA GLU A 56 25.37 8.51 30.17
C GLU A 56 25.60 9.78 29.36
N ASP A 57 26.86 10.19 29.18
CA ASP A 57 27.23 11.38 28.41
C ASP A 57 26.86 11.22 26.94
N ILE A 58 27.07 10.05 26.33
CA ILE A 58 26.67 9.72 24.96
C ILE A 58 25.16 9.80 24.82
N VAL A 59 24.39 9.15 25.69
CA VAL A 59 22.92 9.13 25.61
C VAL A 59 22.33 10.53 25.77
N ALA A 60 22.87 11.35 26.68
CA ALA A 60 22.46 12.73 26.87
C ALA A 60 22.82 13.59 25.64
N GLY A 61 24.05 13.47 25.13
CA GLY A 61 24.48 14.20 23.93
C GLY A 61 23.68 13.87 22.68
N LEU A 62 23.33 12.58 22.51
CA LEU A 62 22.42 12.15 21.43
C LEU A 62 21.01 12.71 21.57
N ALA A 63 20.50 12.86 22.81
CA ALA A 63 19.19 13.49 23.04
C ALA A 63 19.21 14.98 22.65
N ASP A 64 20.29 15.70 22.96
CA ASP A 64 20.44 17.10 22.59
C ASP A 64 20.56 17.28 21.06
N ILE A 65 21.24 16.35 20.38
CA ILE A 65 21.35 16.35 18.90
C ILE A 65 19.98 16.12 18.28
N GLU A 66 19.22 15.11 18.74
CA GLU A 66 17.88 14.78 18.25
C GLU A 66 16.96 16.01 18.35
N LYS A 67 16.92 16.62 19.52
CA LYS A 67 16.16 17.84 19.74
C LYS A 67 16.58 18.98 18.79
N THR A 68 17.89 19.13 18.55
CA THR A 68 18.42 20.17 17.65
C THR A 68 17.96 19.93 16.20
N ILE A 69 17.85 18.67 15.78
CA ILE A 69 17.34 18.28 14.45
C ILE A 69 15.84 18.57 14.37
N GLU A 70 15.06 18.17 15.36
CA GLU A 70 13.60 18.39 15.44
C GLU A 70 13.23 19.89 15.42
N GLU A 71 14.03 20.72 16.07
CA GLU A 71 13.87 22.18 16.08
C GLU A 71 14.31 22.86 14.77
N GLY A 72 14.87 22.09 13.81
CA GLY A 72 15.39 22.60 12.54
C GLY A 72 16.68 23.42 12.68
N ASN A 73 17.37 23.30 13.81
CA ASN A 73 18.60 24.07 14.12
C ASN A 73 19.90 23.28 13.79
N PHE A 74 19.78 22.01 13.38
CA PHE A 74 20.93 21.20 13.02
C PHE A 74 21.38 21.49 11.58
N THR A 75 22.69 21.68 11.39
CA THR A 75 23.26 21.90 10.06
C THR A 75 23.88 20.60 9.53
N PHE A 76 23.26 20.03 8.50
CA PHE A 76 23.80 18.88 7.78
C PHE A 76 24.87 19.39 6.78
N ASP A 77 26.08 18.85 6.93
CA ASP A 77 27.22 19.17 6.03
C ASP A 77 27.44 17.99 5.08
N ILE A 78 27.29 18.21 3.77
CA ILE A 78 27.51 17.17 2.74
C ILE A 78 28.89 16.51 2.84
N ASN A 79 29.87 17.21 3.44
CA ASN A 79 31.19 16.66 3.68
C ASN A 79 31.22 15.58 4.77
N ASP A 80 30.14 15.38 5.50
CA ASP A 80 30.03 14.30 6.50
C ASP A 80 29.65 12.95 5.87
N GLU A 81 29.41 12.90 4.56
CA GLU A 81 29.08 11.72 3.77
C GLU A 81 27.69 11.10 4.09
N ASP A 82 27.35 10.84 5.37
CA ASP A 82 26.12 10.21 5.82
C ASP A 82 25.60 10.80 7.16
N ILE A 83 24.38 10.44 7.52
CA ILE A 83 23.76 10.88 8.79
C ILE A 83 24.57 10.41 10.00
N HIS A 84 25.11 9.23 9.94
CA HIS A 84 25.84 8.61 11.03
C HIS A 84 27.11 9.42 11.36
N MET A 85 27.86 9.84 10.33
CA MET A 85 29.04 10.69 10.51
C MET A 85 28.66 12.09 10.99
N SER A 86 27.55 12.65 10.50
CA SER A 86 27.05 13.94 10.96
C SER A 86 26.74 13.94 12.46
N VAL A 87 26.02 12.90 12.93
CA VAL A 87 25.67 12.72 14.36
C VAL A 87 26.92 12.47 15.21
N GLU A 88 27.78 11.52 14.81
CA GLU A 88 29.00 11.15 15.56
C GLU A 88 29.99 12.31 15.68
N LYS A 89 30.16 13.11 14.60
CA LYS A 89 31.00 14.30 14.59
C LYS A 89 30.53 15.35 15.58
N VAL A 90 29.23 15.69 15.55
CA VAL A 90 28.65 16.69 16.47
C VAL A 90 28.69 16.18 17.90
N LEU A 91 28.37 14.90 18.13
CA LEU A 91 28.47 14.28 19.45
C LEU A 91 29.92 14.40 20.00
N THR A 92 30.92 14.03 19.20
CA THR A 92 32.33 14.10 19.61
C THR A 92 32.78 15.54 19.87
N GLN A 93 32.29 16.52 19.09
CA GLN A 93 32.57 17.94 19.36
C GLN A 93 31.99 18.41 20.69
N ASN A 94 30.80 17.91 21.05
CA ASN A 94 30.09 18.33 22.26
C ASN A 94 30.63 17.67 23.54
N ILE A 95 30.96 16.37 23.49
CA ILE A 95 31.33 15.59 24.69
C ILE A 95 32.74 14.99 24.65
N GLY A 96 33.54 15.30 23.63
CA GLY A 96 34.95 14.87 23.51
C GLY A 96 35.14 13.37 23.38
N ASP A 97 36.14 12.82 24.11
CA ASP A 97 36.55 11.40 24.03
C ASP A 97 35.42 10.39 24.30
N ALA A 98 34.43 10.74 25.11
CA ALA A 98 33.27 9.89 25.34
C ALA A 98 32.51 9.65 24.02
N GLY A 99 32.27 10.71 23.23
CA GLY A 99 31.63 10.60 21.92
C GLY A 99 32.42 9.71 20.95
N ALA A 100 33.74 9.84 20.93
CA ALA A 100 34.61 9.03 20.07
C ALA A 100 34.59 7.52 20.42
N ARG A 101 34.19 7.15 21.65
CA ARG A 101 34.05 5.74 22.07
C ARG A 101 32.77 5.08 21.57
N LEU A 102 31.79 5.85 21.08
CA LEU A 102 30.50 5.29 20.61
C LEU A 102 30.70 4.26 19.51
N HIS A 103 31.68 4.44 18.62
CA HIS A 103 31.90 3.54 17.49
C HIS A 103 32.60 2.20 17.86
N THR A 104 32.95 2.00 19.13
CA THR A 104 33.64 0.79 19.57
C THR A 104 32.82 -0.47 19.31
N GLY A 105 33.43 -1.46 18.62
CA GLY A 105 32.77 -2.74 18.32
C GLY A 105 31.68 -2.68 17.24
N ARG A 106 31.50 -1.55 16.58
CA ARG A 106 30.52 -1.31 15.54
C ARG A 106 31.21 -0.98 14.20
N SER A 107 30.56 -1.29 13.10
CA SER A 107 30.91 -0.81 11.76
C SER A 107 29.79 0.06 11.20
N ARG A 108 30.11 0.89 10.21
CA ARG A 108 29.08 1.57 9.42
C ARG A 108 28.13 0.56 8.77
N ASN A 109 28.59 -0.64 8.43
CA ASN A 109 27.79 -1.66 7.75
C ASN A 109 26.64 -2.19 8.61
N ASP A 110 26.89 -2.56 9.88
CA ASP A 110 25.81 -3.03 10.76
C ASP A 110 24.99 -1.85 11.33
N GLN A 111 25.54 -0.66 11.43
CA GLN A 111 24.82 0.55 11.81
C GLN A 111 23.78 0.91 10.76
N VAL A 112 24.17 1.13 9.50
CA VAL A 112 23.23 1.58 8.45
C VAL A 112 22.10 0.60 8.22
N ILE A 113 22.36 -0.71 8.27
CA ILE A 113 21.30 -1.70 8.05
C ILE A 113 20.36 -1.82 9.27
N THR A 114 20.85 -1.56 10.51
CA THR A 114 20.01 -1.48 11.69
C THR A 114 19.01 -0.33 11.55
N ASP A 115 19.48 0.84 11.16
CA ASP A 115 18.68 2.02 10.98
C ASP A 115 17.66 1.85 9.85
N THR A 116 18.11 1.27 8.73
CA THR A 116 17.23 0.96 7.59
C THR A 116 16.12 -0.02 7.97
N ARG A 117 16.39 -1.04 8.79
CA ARG A 117 15.37 -1.98 9.28
C ARG A 117 14.39 -1.33 10.23
N LEU A 118 14.86 -0.51 11.17
CA LEU A 118 13.98 0.26 12.06
C LEU A 118 13.07 1.20 11.27
N TYR A 119 13.64 1.91 10.28
CA TYR A 119 12.88 2.82 9.43
C TYR A 119 11.86 2.09 8.55
N ALA A 120 12.24 0.94 7.96
CA ALA A 120 11.32 0.11 7.18
C ALA A 120 10.15 -0.43 8.03
N LYS A 121 10.40 -0.79 9.30
CA LYS A 121 9.33 -1.16 10.25
C LYS A 121 8.35 -0.02 10.48
N GLU A 122 8.85 1.20 10.69
CA GLU A 122 8.04 2.40 10.89
C GLU A 122 7.18 2.68 9.64
N LEU A 123 7.80 2.74 8.45
CA LEU A 123 7.08 2.93 7.20
C LEU A 123 6.02 1.85 6.95
N ALA A 124 6.35 0.59 7.19
CA ALA A 124 5.38 -0.51 7.03
C ALA A 124 4.20 -0.39 8.02
N SER A 125 4.47 0.04 9.27
CA SER A 125 3.42 0.28 10.29
C SER A 125 2.50 1.42 9.88
N GLU A 126 3.05 2.54 9.44
CA GLU A 126 2.27 3.69 8.94
C GLU A 126 1.39 3.28 7.75
N LEU A 127 1.95 2.59 6.77
CA LEU A 127 1.20 2.10 5.61
C LEU A 127 0.12 1.06 5.96
N MET A 128 0.35 0.21 6.98
CA MET A 128 -0.70 -0.67 7.50
C MET A 128 -1.86 0.12 8.10
N ALA A 129 -1.58 1.22 8.80
CA ALA A 129 -2.61 2.11 9.32
C ALA A 129 -3.39 2.79 8.19
N ASP A 130 -2.71 3.30 7.17
CA ASP A 130 -3.34 3.93 5.99
C ASP A 130 -4.24 2.94 5.23
N VAL A 131 -3.75 1.72 5.00
CA VAL A 131 -4.55 0.66 4.34
C VAL A 131 -5.77 0.31 5.19
N ASN A 132 -5.67 0.30 6.52
CA ASN A 132 -6.81 0.09 7.40
C ASN A 132 -7.82 1.24 7.33
N ALA A 133 -7.38 2.50 7.23
CA ALA A 133 -8.25 3.66 7.04
C ALA A 133 -8.98 3.60 5.70
N MET A 134 -8.28 3.24 4.62
CA MET A 134 -8.90 2.99 3.31
C MET A 134 -9.95 1.87 3.35
N ARG A 135 -9.69 0.78 4.06
CA ARG A 135 -10.63 -0.34 4.25
C ARG A 135 -11.88 0.11 5.02
N GLU A 136 -11.70 0.93 6.05
CA GLU A 136 -12.82 1.52 6.81
C GLU A 136 -13.70 2.39 5.92
N THR A 137 -13.09 3.27 5.12
CA THR A 137 -13.79 4.11 4.13
C THR A 137 -14.61 3.28 3.15
N LEU A 138 -14.06 2.15 2.67
CA LEU A 138 -14.77 1.25 1.76
C LEU A 138 -15.96 0.53 2.44
N ILE A 139 -15.83 0.12 3.70
CA ILE A 139 -16.93 -0.44 4.50
C ILE A 139 -18.05 0.59 4.67
N GLU A 140 -17.71 1.85 5.01
CA GLU A 140 -18.69 2.92 5.17
C GLU A 140 -19.38 3.24 3.85
N ALA A 141 -18.63 3.31 2.75
CA ALA A 141 -19.18 3.50 1.41
C ALA A 141 -20.12 2.35 1.02
N ALA A 142 -19.76 1.10 1.34
CA ALA A 142 -20.61 -0.07 1.11
C ALA A 142 -21.89 0.00 1.93
N ARG A 143 -21.82 0.30 3.22
CA ARG A 143 -23.00 0.46 4.10
C ARG A 143 -23.95 1.56 3.62
N LYS A 144 -23.41 2.71 3.23
CA LYS A 144 -24.17 3.86 2.74
C LYS A 144 -24.93 3.57 1.44
N ASN A 145 -24.39 2.68 0.61
CA ASN A 145 -24.91 2.38 -0.72
C ASN A 145 -25.55 0.99 -0.84
N MET A 146 -25.99 0.40 0.29
CA MET A 146 -26.77 -0.84 0.27
C MET A 146 -28.02 -0.69 -0.60
N GLY A 147 -28.28 -1.68 -1.46
CA GLY A 147 -29.42 -1.67 -2.39
C GLY A 147 -29.23 -0.79 -3.64
N THR A 148 -28.12 -0.07 -3.79
CA THR A 148 -27.82 0.65 -5.04
C THR A 148 -27.34 -0.35 -6.09
N ILE A 149 -28.13 -0.52 -7.16
CA ILE A 149 -27.85 -1.43 -8.26
C ILE A 149 -27.13 -0.66 -9.38
N LEU A 150 -26.02 -1.22 -9.89
CA LEU A 150 -25.32 -0.74 -11.08
C LEU A 150 -25.11 -1.89 -12.06
N PRO A 151 -24.89 -1.59 -13.37
CA PRO A 151 -24.52 -2.63 -14.32
C PRO A 151 -23.11 -3.14 -13.99
N GLY A 152 -22.96 -4.45 -13.84
CA GLY A 152 -21.66 -5.11 -13.81
C GLY A 152 -21.12 -5.27 -15.24
N TYR A 153 -19.82 -5.19 -15.38
CA TYR A 153 -19.14 -5.25 -16.69
C TYR A 153 -18.18 -6.42 -16.79
N THR A 154 -18.18 -7.07 -17.94
CA THR A 154 -17.08 -7.92 -18.41
C THR A 154 -16.72 -7.47 -19.84
N HIS A 155 -15.42 -7.42 -20.16
CA HIS A 155 -14.96 -6.93 -21.47
C HIS A 155 -15.48 -5.51 -21.82
N MET A 156 -15.74 -4.67 -20.82
CA MET A 156 -16.39 -3.35 -20.97
C MET A 156 -17.79 -3.40 -21.59
N GLN A 157 -18.44 -4.55 -21.57
CA GLN A 157 -19.83 -4.74 -21.97
C GLN A 157 -20.71 -4.99 -20.75
N HIS A 158 -21.98 -4.55 -20.81
CA HIS A 158 -22.96 -4.86 -19.80
C HIS A 158 -23.08 -6.39 -19.62
N ALA A 159 -23.02 -6.87 -18.39
CA ALA A 159 -23.07 -8.29 -18.07
C ALA A 159 -24.28 -8.64 -17.20
N GLN A 160 -24.21 -8.38 -15.91
CA GLN A 160 -25.25 -8.68 -14.93
C GLN A 160 -25.39 -7.52 -13.94
N PRO A 161 -26.56 -7.28 -13.35
CA PRO A 161 -26.70 -6.28 -12.29
C PRO A 161 -25.91 -6.71 -11.05
N VAL A 162 -25.27 -5.76 -10.39
CA VAL A 162 -24.54 -5.97 -9.14
C VAL A 162 -24.84 -4.81 -8.16
N LEU A 163 -24.66 -5.03 -6.87
CA LEU A 163 -24.74 -3.95 -5.90
C LEU A 163 -23.45 -3.12 -5.88
N LEU A 164 -23.58 -1.80 -5.76
CA LEU A 164 -22.44 -0.90 -5.56
C LEU A 164 -21.70 -1.24 -4.25
N SER A 165 -22.42 -1.62 -3.20
CA SER A 165 -21.84 -2.11 -1.96
C SER A 165 -20.99 -3.36 -2.16
N HIS A 166 -21.43 -4.30 -3.00
CA HIS A 166 -20.64 -5.47 -3.39
C HIS A 166 -19.37 -5.08 -4.12
N HIS A 167 -19.44 -4.11 -5.01
CA HIS A 167 -18.31 -3.57 -5.76
C HIS A 167 -17.26 -2.95 -4.82
N PHE A 168 -17.66 -2.11 -3.85
CA PHE A 168 -16.74 -1.57 -2.84
C PHE A 168 -16.12 -2.67 -1.98
N MET A 169 -16.87 -3.70 -1.61
CA MET A 169 -16.33 -4.83 -0.86
C MET A 169 -15.29 -5.63 -1.66
N ALA A 170 -15.34 -5.64 -3.00
CA ALA A 170 -14.29 -6.26 -3.80
C ALA A 170 -12.94 -5.55 -3.60
N TYR A 171 -12.91 -4.21 -3.57
CA TYR A 171 -11.72 -3.43 -3.25
C TYR A 171 -11.31 -3.57 -1.78
N TYR A 172 -12.25 -3.62 -0.86
CA TYR A 172 -11.97 -3.93 0.55
C TYR A 172 -11.13 -5.21 0.69
N TRP A 173 -11.50 -6.29 0.00
CA TRP A 173 -10.74 -7.55 0.03
C TRP A 173 -9.40 -7.47 -0.69
N MET A 174 -9.23 -6.59 -1.68
CA MET A 174 -7.92 -6.31 -2.27
C MET A 174 -6.99 -5.67 -1.23
N PHE A 175 -7.42 -4.60 -0.57
CA PHE A 175 -6.65 -3.92 0.47
C PHE A 175 -6.44 -4.77 1.73
N THR A 176 -7.32 -5.72 2.03
CA THR A 176 -7.07 -6.73 3.08
C THR A 176 -5.85 -7.59 2.76
N ARG A 177 -5.66 -7.94 1.49
CA ARG A 177 -4.45 -8.66 1.06
C ARG A 177 -3.21 -7.78 1.04
N ASP A 178 -3.37 -6.47 0.83
CA ASP A 178 -2.26 -5.51 0.87
C ASP A 178 -1.77 -5.29 2.31
N PHE A 179 -2.69 -5.19 3.27
CA PHE A 179 -2.34 -5.20 4.69
C PHE A 179 -1.49 -6.42 5.07
N ALA A 180 -1.89 -7.61 4.62
CA ALA A 180 -1.12 -8.83 4.90
C ALA A 180 0.30 -8.81 4.28
N ARG A 181 0.48 -8.18 3.10
CA ARG A 181 1.81 -8.01 2.48
C ARG A 181 2.67 -7.03 3.27
N LEU A 182 2.10 -5.90 3.67
CA LEU A 182 2.80 -4.90 4.50
C LEU A 182 3.21 -5.51 5.85
N LYS A 183 2.34 -6.31 6.47
CA LYS A 183 2.65 -7.03 7.70
C LYS A 183 3.82 -8.01 7.51
N GLN A 184 3.85 -8.72 6.37
CA GLN A 184 4.96 -9.60 6.04
C GLN A 184 6.28 -8.82 5.87
N ALA A 185 6.25 -7.66 5.21
CA ALA A 185 7.42 -6.80 5.07
C ALA A 185 7.90 -6.27 6.42
N PHE A 186 6.98 -5.87 7.30
CA PHE A 186 7.28 -5.50 8.68
C PHE A 186 7.98 -6.63 9.43
N ASP A 187 7.45 -7.85 9.36
CA ASP A 187 8.03 -9.02 10.03
C ASP A 187 9.42 -9.36 9.48
N ALA A 188 9.63 -9.23 8.17
CA ALA A 188 10.94 -9.43 7.54
C ALA A 188 11.97 -8.39 7.98
N ALA A 189 11.55 -7.14 8.22
CA ALA A 189 12.41 -6.08 8.75
C ALA A 189 12.72 -6.27 10.25
N ASN A 190 11.91 -7.05 11.00
CA ASN A 190 11.94 -7.12 12.45
C ASN A 190 13.01 -8.08 13.01
N ALA A 191 14.24 -7.95 12.49
CA ALA A 191 15.41 -8.75 12.88
C ALA A 191 16.64 -7.86 13.09
N ASN A 192 17.34 -8.01 14.22
CA ASN A 192 18.46 -7.18 14.63
C ASN A 192 19.79 -7.57 13.96
N PRO A 193 20.41 -6.73 13.13
CA PRO A 193 21.73 -6.94 12.56
C PRO A 193 22.88 -6.39 13.41
N LEU A 194 22.59 -5.49 14.39
CA LEU A 194 23.60 -4.77 15.18
C LEU A 194 24.49 -5.74 15.96
N GLY A 195 25.79 -5.50 15.93
CA GLY A 195 26.81 -6.39 16.47
C GLY A 195 27.43 -7.35 15.45
N SER A 196 26.98 -7.29 14.18
CA SER A 196 27.62 -8.00 13.06
C SER A 196 28.91 -7.32 12.60
N ALA A 197 29.14 -6.09 13.03
CA ALA A 197 30.24 -5.24 12.63
C ALA A 197 30.34 -5.11 11.09
N ALA A 198 31.55 -5.16 10.51
CA ALA A 198 31.69 -5.03 9.05
C ALA A 198 31.07 -6.20 8.28
N LEU A 199 31.24 -7.45 8.77
CA LEU A 199 30.75 -8.70 8.15
C LEU A 199 31.05 -9.96 8.97
N ALA A 200 32.00 -9.91 9.92
CA ALA A 200 32.55 -11.08 10.60
C ALA A 200 32.29 -11.10 12.12
N GLY A 201 31.45 -10.20 12.60
CA GLY A 201 31.32 -9.95 14.03
C GLY A 201 32.49 -9.16 14.60
N THR A 202 32.69 -9.17 15.91
CA THR A 202 33.69 -8.38 16.61
C THR A 202 34.38 -9.21 17.70
N THR A 203 35.54 -8.78 18.12
CA THR A 203 36.26 -9.38 19.27
C THR A 203 35.82 -8.86 20.63
N TYR A 204 34.95 -7.84 20.65
CA TYR A 204 34.37 -7.33 21.89
C TYR A 204 33.23 -8.23 22.39
N PRO A 205 33.03 -8.35 23.69
CA PRO A 205 31.96 -9.18 24.28
C PRO A 205 30.59 -8.48 24.18
N LEU A 206 30.11 -8.22 22.96
CA LEU A 206 28.83 -7.53 22.76
C LEU A 206 27.65 -8.41 23.17
N ASP A 207 26.66 -7.82 23.85
CA ASP A 207 25.39 -8.45 24.15
C ASP A 207 24.33 -8.02 23.11
N ARG A 208 24.24 -8.79 22.01
CA ARG A 208 23.30 -8.52 20.94
C ARG A 208 21.83 -8.68 21.38
N GLN A 209 21.55 -9.52 22.41
CA GLN A 209 20.18 -9.67 22.92
C GLN A 209 19.72 -8.37 23.56
N LYS A 210 20.59 -7.71 24.34
CA LYS A 210 20.26 -6.42 24.97
C LYS A 210 19.88 -5.36 23.93
N THR A 211 20.61 -5.25 22.83
CA THR A 211 20.27 -4.31 21.76
C THR A 211 19.01 -4.73 20.99
N THR A 212 18.76 -6.04 20.84
CA THR A 212 17.53 -6.58 20.25
C THR A 212 16.31 -6.16 21.05
N ASP A 213 16.34 -6.38 22.36
CA ASP A 213 15.24 -6.05 23.27
C ASP A 213 14.99 -4.54 23.34
N GLU A 214 16.07 -3.73 23.43
CA GLU A 214 15.97 -2.28 23.56
C GLU A 214 15.45 -1.60 22.27
N LEU A 215 15.79 -2.15 21.08
CA LEU A 215 15.34 -1.65 19.79
C LEU A 215 14.01 -2.24 19.32
N GLY A 216 13.42 -3.15 20.10
CA GLY A 216 12.14 -3.77 19.78
C GLY A 216 12.17 -4.64 18.54
N PHE A 217 13.29 -5.35 18.31
CA PHE A 217 13.37 -6.42 17.33
C PHE A 217 12.95 -7.76 17.92
N ASP A 218 12.33 -8.63 17.13
CA ASP A 218 11.88 -9.94 17.60
C ASP A 218 13.03 -10.90 17.84
N HIS A 219 14.09 -10.82 17.05
CA HIS A 219 15.23 -11.74 17.10
C HIS A 219 16.50 -11.14 16.51
N MET A 220 17.62 -11.81 16.73
CA MET A 220 18.92 -11.49 16.11
C MET A 220 19.08 -12.22 14.78
N ILE A 221 19.66 -11.56 13.77
CA ILE A 221 20.07 -12.25 12.54
C ILE A 221 21.25 -13.18 12.88
N PRO A 222 21.16 -14.49 12.55
CA PRO A 222 22.11 -15.49 13.05
C PRO A 222 23.47 -15.48 12.33
N ASN A 223 23.56 -14.91 11.13
CA ASN A 223 24.80 -14.84 10.35
C ASN A 223 25.19 -13.39 10.10
N SER A 224 26.39 -12.98 10.55
CA SER A 224 26.84 -11.59 10.44
C SER A 224 27.11 -11.12 9.01
N LEU A 225 27.47 -12.04 8.11
CA LEU A 225 27.72 -11.72 6.71
C LEU A 225 26.39 -11.46 5.96
N ASP A 226 25.38 -12.25 6.24
CA ASP A 226 24.02 -12.08 5.78
C ASP A 226 23.39 -10.78 6.34
N ALA A 227 23.56 -10.57 7.64
CA ALA A 227 22.97 -9.43 8.36
C ALA A 227 23.33 -8.05 7.77
N VAL A 228 24.55 -7.89 7.24
CA VAL A 228 24.99 -6.63 6.63
C VAL A 228 24.73 -6.57 5.11
N SER A 229 24.34 -7.69 4.50
CA SER A 229 24.10 -7.84 3.06
C SER A 229 22.63 -7.80 2.67
N ASP A 230 21.75 -8.33 3.53
CA ASP A 230 20.33 -8.54 3.24
C ASP A 230 19.57 -7.23 2.99
N ARG A 231 18.76 -7.24 1.93
CA ARG A 231 17.80 -6.19 1.57
C ARG A 231 16.44 -6.79 1.18
N ASP A 232 16.20 -8.08 1.46
CA ASP A 232 14.96 -8.75 1.08
C ASP A 232 13.74 -8.06 1.70
N PHE A 233 13.86 -7.57 2.96
CA PHE A 233 12.81 -6.82 3.63
C PHE A 233 12.43 -5.50 2.92
N LEU A 234 13.36 -4.85 2.23
CA LEU A 234 13.07 -3.66 1.39
C LEU A 234 12.39 -4.06 0.10
N LEU A 235 12.80 -5.18 -0.52
CA LEU A 235 12.12 -5.75 -1.69
C LEU A 235 10.69 -6.15 -1.34
N ASP A 236 10.45 -6.76 -0.17
CA ASP A 236 9.12 -7.12 0.30
C ASP A 236 8.24 -5.88 0.51
N LEU A 237 8.80 -4.81 1.11
CA LEU A 237 8.07 -3.55 1.34
C LEU A 237 7.71 -2.86 0.02
N ASP A 238 8.66 -2.76 -0.89
CA ASP A 238 8.46 -2.13 -2.20
C ASP A 238 7.50 -2.93 -3.08
N TYR A 239 7.57 -4.27 -3.01
CA TYR A 239 6.58 -5.15 -3.64
C TYR A 239 5.17 -4.94 -3.06
N ALA A 240 5.04 -4.82 -1.74
CA ALA A 240 3.75 -4.55 -1.10
C ALA A 240 3.17 -3.21 -1.58
N CYS A 241 4.00 -2.14 -1.63
CA CYS A 241 3.63 -0.84 -2.16
C CYS A 241 3.21 -0.94 -3.64
N SER A 242 3.96 -1.66 -4.46
CA SER A 242 3.67 -1.83 -5.89
C SER A 242 2.32 -2.50 -6.13
N VAL A 243 1.98 -3.57 -5.39
CA VAL A 243 0.69 -4.26 -5.53
C VAL A 243 -0.47 -3.38 -5.04
N ALA A 244 -0.31 -2.66 -3.92
CA ALA A 244 -1.32 -1.73 -3.43
C ALA A 244 -1.59 -0.60 -4.45
N MET A 245 -0.56 -0.06 -5.08
CA MET A 245 -0.69 0.94 -6.15
C MET A 245 -1.40 0.38 -7.40
N ILE A 246 -1.23 -0.90 -7.74
CA ILE A 246 -2.02 -1.54 -8.81
C ILE A 246 -3.50 -1.58 -8.44
N HIS A 247 -3.86 -1.88 -7.19
CA HIS A 247 -5.26 -1.86 -6.75
C HIS A 247 -5.83 -0.44 -6.77
N LEU A 248 -5.08 0.55 -6.31
CA LEU A 248 -5.46 1.97 -6.40
C LEU A 248 -5.61 2.43 -7.85
N SER A 249 -4.73 2.01 -8.75
CA SER A 249 -4.81 2.32 -10.19
C SER A 249 -6.09 1.77 -10.83
N ARG A 250 -6.51 0.56 -10.46
CA ARG A 250 -7.76 -0.04 -10.94
C ARG A 250 -8.98 0.72 -10.42
N LEU A 251 -9.02 1.05 -9.14
CA LEU A 251 -10.10 1.83 -8.55
C LEU A 251 -10.16 3.24 -9.17
N SER A 252 -9.00 3.84 -9.42
CA SER A 252 -8.90 5.14 -10.12
C SER A 252 -9.51 5.10 -11.52
N GLU A 253 -9.23 4.04 -12.28
CA GLU A 253 -9.83 3.84 -13.62
C GLU A 253 -11.35 3.83 -13.56
N GLU A 254 -11.94 3.11 -12.59
CA GLU A 254 -13.39 3.05 -12.42
C GLU A 254 -13.97 4.41 -12.01
N ILE A 255 -13.32 5.14 -11.10
CA ILE A 255 -13.73 6.50 -10.71
C ILE A 255 -13.69 7.44 -11.92
N ILE A 256 -12.65 7.36 -12.76
CA ILE A 256 -12.53 8.15 -13.98
C ILE A 256 -13.70 7.84 -14.93
N LEU A 257 -13.95 6.56 -15.22
CA LEU A 257 -15.04 6.14 -16.08
C LEU A 257 -16.40 6.57 -15.52
N TRP A 258 -16.65 6.32 -14.25
CA TRP A 258 -17.93 6.63 -13.58
C TRP A 258 -18.23 8.12 -13.50
N SER A 259 -17.19 8.97 -13.49
CA SER A 259 -17.34 10.42 -13.46
C SER A 259 -17.54 11.07 -14.84
N THR A 260 -17.39 10.30 -15.93
CA THR A 260 -17.64 10.82 -17.29
C THR A 260 -19.13 11.15 -17.52
N SER A 261 -19.41 12.01 -18.49
CA SER A 261 -20.79 12.32 -18.91
C SER A 261 -21.53 11.10 -19.46
N GLU A 262 -20.81 10.16 -20.06
CA GLU A 262 -21.34 8.94 -20.64
C GLU A 262 -21.84 7.95 -19.59
N PHE A 263 -21.11 7.79 -18.47
CA PHE A 263 -21.54 6.96 -17.34
C PHE A 263 -22.41 7.75 -16.36
N GLY A 264 -21.93 8.88 -15.88
CA GLY A 264 -22.65 9.75 -14.93
C GLY A 264 -22.99 9.07 -13.61
N PHE A 265 -22.25 8.03 -13.20
CA PHE A 265 -22.53 7.21 -12.03
C PHE A 265 -22.15 7.89 -10.73
N ILE A 266 -21.12 8.75 -10.77
CA ILE A 266 -20.66 9.52 -9.63
C ILE A 266 -20.38 10.97 -10.01
N THR A 267 -20.35 11.82 -9.00
CA THR A 267 -19.84 13.20 -9.10
C THR A 267 -18.81 13.38 -7.99
N LEU A 268 -17.57 13.67 -8.35
CA LEU A 268 -16.50 13.96 -7.39
C LEU A 268 -16.77 15.29 -6.68
N ALA A 269 -16.30 15.44 -5.45
CA ALA A 269 -16.31 16.71 -4.74
C ALA A 269 -15.35 17.71 -5.40
N ASP A 270 -15.58 19.00 -5.17
CA ASP A 270 -14.74 20.07 -5.75
C ASP A 270 -13.29 19.99 -5.25
N GLU A 271 -13.10 19.55 -4.02
CA GLU A 271 -11.80 19.36 -3.37
C GLU A 271 -10.93 18.29 -4.08
N TYR A 272 -11.56 17.37 -4.81
CA TYR A 272 -10.92 16.27 -5.53
C TYR A 272 -11.13 16.35 -7.05
N SER A 273 -11.23 17.55 -7.58
CA SER A 273 -11.43 17.81 -9.00
C SER A 273 -10.77 19.11 -9.39
N THR A 274 -10.42 19.26 -10.66
CA THR A 274 -9.97 20.56 -11.19
C THR A 274 -10.86 21.03 -12.33
N GLY A 275 -10.86 22.34 -12.55
CA GLY A 275 -11.55 22.96 -13.66
C GLY A 275 -10.65 23.13 -14.90
N SER A 276 -11.19 23.83 -15.88
CA SER A 276 -10.43 24.24 -17.06
C SER A 276 -10.38 25.77 -17.14
N SER A 277 -9.21 26.32 -17.49
CA SER A 277 -9.04 27.77 -17.68
C SER A 277 -9.81 28.32 -18.86
N ILE A 278 -10.24 27.46 -19.79
CA ILE A 278 -10.94 27.85 -21.03
C ILE A 278 -12.37 27.30 -21.13
N MET A 279 -12.64 26.16 -20.45
CA MET A 279 -13.94 25.47 -20.49
C MET A 279 -14.62 25.55 -19.13
N PRO A 280 -15.50 26.53 -18.86
CA PRO A 280 -16.03 26.76 -17.50
C PRO A 280 -16.93 25.64 -16.97
N GLN A 281 -17.45 24.77 -17.85
CA GLN A 281 -18.28 23.63 -17.49
C GLN A 281 -17.47 22.38 -17.11
N LYS A 282 -16.14 22.37 -17.39
CA LYS A 282 -15.31 21.15 -17.27
C LYS A 282 -14.89 20.91 -15.82
N LYS A 283 -15.07 19.70 -15.36
CA LYS A 283 -14.62 19.18 -14.07
C LYS A 283 -13.86 17.88 -14.31
N ASN A 284 -12.58 17.87 -13.97
CA ASN A 284 -11.67 16.76 -14.28
C ASN A 284 -11.42 15.88 -13.04
N PRO A 285 -11.30 14.55 -13.21
CA PRO A 285 -10.92 13.63 -12.16
C PRO A 285 -9.39 13.53 -11.99
N ASP A 286 -8.68 14.67 -11.98
CA ASP A 286 -7.21 14.72 -12.08
C ASP A 286 -6.49 13.91 -11.00
N PHE A 287 -7.04 13.84 -9.79
CA PHE A 287 -6.42 13.12 -8.69
C PHE A 287 -6.48 11.60 -8.91
N ALA A 288 -7.58 11.10 -9.46
CA ALA A 288 -7.67 9.70 -9.87
C ALA A 288 -6.69 9.39 -11.03
N GLU A 289 -6.55 10.32 -11.99
CA GLU A 289 -5.57 10.19 -13.08
C GLU A 289 -4.13 10.16 -12.55
N LEU A 290 -3.80 11.04 -11.57
CA LEU A 290 -2.49 11.08 -10.94
C LEU A 290 -2.17 9.80 -10.18
N ILE A 291 -3.10 9.26 -9.40
CA ILE A 291 -2.92 7.98 -8.70
C ILE A 291 -2.65 6.87 -9.70
N ARG A 292 -3.45 6.79 -10.77
CA ARG A 292 -3.24 5.82 -11.87
C ARG A 292 -1.84 5.97 -12.49
N GLY A 293 -1.39 7.19 -12.75
CA GLY A 293 -0.06 7.48 -13.30
C GLY A 293 1.09 7.16 -12.36
N LYS A 294 0.94 7.47 -11.06
CA LYS A 294 1.98 7.24 -10.03
C LYS A 294 2.28 5.76 -9.79
N SER A 295 1.35 4.85 -10.11
CA SER A 295 1.58 3.40 -10.00
C SER A 295 2.78 2.93 -10.82
N GLY A 296 3.03 3.56 -11.98
CA GLY A 296 4.20 3.24 -12.82
C GLY A 296 5.53 3.61 -12.16
N ARG A 297 5.57 4.70 -11.36
CA ARG A 297 6.77 5.10 -10.63
C ARG A 297 7.12 4.09 -9.55
N VAL A 298 6.17 3.74 -8.69
CA VAL A 298 6.37 2.77 -7.60
C VAL A 298 6.80 1.38 -8.13
N VAL A 299 6.20 0.92 -9.24
CA VAL A 299 6.67 -0.31 -9.91
C VAL A 299 8.11 -0.15 -10.44
N GLY A 300 8.47 1.06 -10.90
CA GLY A 300 9.83 1.39 -11.33
C GLY A 300 10.84 1.29 -10.19
N ASP A 301 10.49 1.75 -9.00
CA ASP A 301 11.33 1.71 -7.79
C ASP A 301 11.64 0.25 -7.40
N LEU A 302 10.64 -0.63 -7.37
CA LEU A 302 10.84 -2.07 -7.16
C LEU A 302 11.77 -2.68 -8.21
N MET A 303 11.60 -2.34 -9.47
CA MET A 303 12.45 -2.86 -10.55
C MET A 303 13.89 -2.35 -10.44
N ALA A 304 14.08 -1.11 -9.99
CA ALA A 304 15.40 -0.53 -9.73
C ALA A 304 16.12 -1.30 -8.61
N LEU A 305 15.45 -1.51 -7.47
CA LEU A 305 16.01 -2.22 -6.33
C LEU A 305 16.34 -3.69 -6.67
N LEU A 306 15.45 -4.43 -7.33
CA LEU A 306 15.69 -5.78 -7.83
C LEU A 306 16.92 -5.84 -8.75
N THR A 307 17.11 -4.82 -9.58
CA THR A 307 18.22 -4.73 -10.51
C THR A 307 19.53 -4.39 -9.79
N THR A 308 19.49 -3.52 -8.78
CA THR A 308 20.64 -3.19 -7.94
C THR A 308 21.10 -4.41 -7.15
N MET A 309 20.20 -5.16 -6.55
CA MET A 309 20.53 -6.32 -5.73
C MET A 309 21.09 -7.51 -6.51
N LYS A 310 20.66 -7.71 -7.76
CA LYS A 310 21.11 -8.86 -8.54
C LYS A 310 22.62 -8.86 -8.71
N SER A 311 23.24 -10.02 -8.48
CA SER A 311 24.68 -10.26 -8.70
C SER A 311 25.64 -9.48 -7.81
N LEU A 312 25.16 -8.79 -6.76
CA LEU A 312 26.04 -8.22 -5.76
C LEU A 312 26.72 -9.35 -4.95
N PRO A 313 28.04 -9.26 -4.68
CA PRO A 313 28.68 -10.16 -3.73
C PRO A 313 28.19 -9.86 -2.30
N LEU A 314 28.34 -10.84 -1.40
CA LEU A 314 27.96 -10.70 0.00
C LEU A 314 28.68 -9.55 0.70
N ALA A 315 28.23 -9.22 1.89
CA ALA A 315 28.58 -8.07 2.70
C ALA A 315 28.12 -6.74 2.05
N TYR A 316 28.84 -5.67 2.27
CA TYR A 316 28.46 -4.34 1.82
C TYR A 316 29.25 -3.92 0.57
N ASN A 317 28.53 -3.41 -0.43
CA ASN A 317 29.07 -2.72 -1.58
C ASN A 317 28.40 -1.33 -1.68
N LYS A 318 29.09 -0.34 -2.22
CA LYS A 318 28.56 1.04 -2.32
C LYS A 318 27.28 1.14 -3.13
N ASP A 319 26.98 0.16 -4.00
CA ASP A 319 25.69 -0.03 -4.70
C ASP A 319 24.50 -0.01 -3.74
N LEU A 320 24.67 -0.50 -2.50
CA LEU A 320 23.66 -0.50 -1.46
C LEU A 320 23.30 0.90 -0.90
N GLN A 321 23.89 1.98 -1.40
CA GLN A 321 23.39 3.33 -1.15
C GLN A 321 22.11 3.61 -1.96
N GLU A 322 21.91 2.89 -3.08
CA GLU A 322 20.72 3.00 -3.93
C GLU A 322 19.52 2.19 -3.40
N ASP A 323 19.64 1.57 -2.22
CA ASP A 323 18.59 0.70 -1.66
C ASP A 323 17.41 1.45 -0.99
N LYS A 324 17.60 2.72 -0.61
CA LYS A 324 16.68 3.48 0.25
C LYS A 324 15.79 4.46 -0.50
N GLU A 325 16.34 5.21 -1.45
CA GLU A 325 15.66 6.33 -2.07
C GLU A 325 14.36 5.90 -2.77
N GLY A 326 14.41 4.83 -3.58
CA GLY A 326 13.24 4.28 -4.26
C GLY A 326 12.17 3.78 -3.28
N VAL A 327 12.58 3.05 -2.23
CA VAL A 327 11.65 2.53 -1.22
C VAL A 327 10.98 3.66 -0.43
N MET A 328 11.71 4.70 -0.04
CA MET A 328 11.16 5.89 0.63
C MET A 328 10.16 6.62 -0.28
N ASP A 329 10.48 6.75 -1.56
CA ASP A 329 9.58 7.35 -2.56
C ASP A 329 8.33 6.49 -2.78
N ALA A 330 8.47 5.17 -2.89
CA ALA A 330 7.36 4.23 -3.04
C ALA A 330 6.39 4.30 -1.85
N CYS A 331 6.92 4.27 -0.61
CA CYS A 331 6.12 4.35 0.61
C CYS A 331 5.38 5.68 0.71
N LYS A 332 6.09 6.81 0.51
CA LYS A 332 5.47 8.13 0.50
C LYS A 332 4.41 8.27 -0.58
N THR A 333 4.68 7.76 -1.77
CA THR A 333 3.73 7.82 -2.89
C THR A 333 2.47 7.01 -2.59
N LEU A 334 2.60 5.81 -2.01
CA LEU A 334 1.46 4.99 -1.60
C LEU A 334 0.63 5.69 -0.52
N HIS A 335 1.27 6.24 0.52
CA HIS A 335 0.60 7.02 1.57
C HIS A 335 -0.24 8.16 0.96
N ASP A 336 0.38 9.05 0.18
CA ASP A 336 -0.30 10.18 -0.44
C ASP A 336 -1.49 9.74 -1.32
N CYS A 337 -1.35 8.62 -2.04
CA CYS A 337 -2.39 8.08 -2.90
C CYS A 337 -3.56 7.46 -2.11
N LEU A 338 -3.28 6.76 -0.98
CA LEU A 338 -4.31 6.22 -0.11
C LEU A 338 -5.15 7.34 0.50
N VAL A 339 -4.51 8.35 1.10
CA VAL A 339 -5.20 9.51 1.70
C VAL A 339 -6.06 10.24 0.67
N CYS A 340 -5.54 10.43 -0.55
CA CYS A 340 -6.29 11.09 -1.61
C CYS A 340 -7.50 10.24 -2.08
N MET A 341 -7.34 8.91 -2.20
CA MET A 341 -8.42 8.01 -2.59
C MET A 341 -9.52 7.92 -1.53
N GLU A 342 -9.17 7.86 -0.26
CA GLU A 342 -10.13 7.93 0.85
C GLU A 342 -10.98 9.19 0.77
N GLY A 343 -10.34 10.35 0.55
CA GLY A 343 -11.04 11.61 0.40
C GLY A 343 -12.00 11.60 -0.79
N MET A 344 -11.60 11.05 -1.94
CA MET A 344 -12.48 10.92 -3.10
C MET A 344 -13.69 10.06 -2.82
N ILE A 345 -13.51 8.86 -2.22
CA ILE A 345 -14.61 7.93 -1.95
C ILE A 345 -15.57 8.45 -0.89
N SER A 346 -15.03 9.02 0.20
CA SER A 346 -15.86 9.53 1.31
C SER A 346 -16.73 10.73 0.92
N THR A 347 -16.26 11.54 -0.04
CA THR A 347 -16.92 12.81 -0.43
C THR A 347 -17.69 12.73 -1.75
N MET A 348 -17.46 11.73 -2.59
CA MET A 348 -18.16 11.61 -3.87
C MET A 348 -19.66 11.40 -3.67
N LYS A 349 -20.44 11.98 -4.60
CA LYS A 349 -21.86 11.76 -4.70
C LYS A 349 -22.15 10.60 -5.65
N VAL A 350 -22.84 9.59 -5.18
CA VAL A 350 -23.36 8.48 -5.99
C VAL A 350 -24.67 8.90 -6.67
N ASN A 351 -24.78 8.67 -7.97
CA ASN A 351 -25.95 8.94 -8.79
C ASN A 351 -26.71 7.62 -9.04
N ALA A 352 -27.39 7.12 -8.02
CA ALA A 352 -28.09 5.83 -8.04
C ALA A 352 -29.10 5.71 -9.18
N ASP A 353 -29.81 6.79 -9.53
CA ASP A 353 -30.77 6.81 -10.63
C ASP A 353 -30.08 6.57 -12.00
N ALA A 354 -28.90 7.17 -12.22
CA ALA A 354 -28.12 6.94 -13.43
C ALA A 354 -27.64 5.49 -13.55
N MET A 355 -27.15 4.92 -12.44
CA MET A 355 -26.76 3.52 -12.36
C MET A 355 -27.94 2.59 -12.67
N ARG A 356 -29.11 2.85 -12.05
CA ARG A 356 -30.31 2.07 -12.26
C ARG A 356 -30.83 2.13 -13.71
N VAL A 357 -30.82 3.30 -14.33
CA VAL A 357 -31.22 3.47 -15.74
C VAL A 357 -30.29 2.65 -16.67
N GLN A 358 -29.00 2.64 -16.40
CA GLN A 358 -28.08 1.85 -17.20
C GLN A 358 -28.20 0.34 -16.92
N SER A 359 -28.60 -0.08 -15.72
CA SER A 359 -28.82 -1.48 -15.37
C SER A 359 -30.04 -2.11 -16.06
N LYS A 360 -30.90 -1.29 -16.66
CA LYS A 360 -32.04 -1.77 -17.49
C LYS A 360 -31.66 -1.99 -18.96
N LYS A 361 -30.52 -1.48 -19.40
CA LYS A 361 -30.05 -1.55 -20.79
C LYS A 361 -29.13 -2.74 -21.02
N GLY A 362 -29.15 -3.28 -22.23
CA GLY A 362 -28.21 -4.33 -22.65
C GLY A 362 -28.55 -5.70 -22.13
N TYR A 363 -29.81 -5.94 -21.83
CA TYR A 363 -30.37 -7.27 -21.53
C TYR A 363 -29.75 -7.95 -20.31
N LEU A 364 -29.42 -7.19 -19.24
CA LEU A 364 -28.75 -7.71 -18.06
C LEU A 364 -29.52 -8.87 -17.38
N ALA A 365 -30.85 -8.91 -17.53
CA ALA A 365 -31.71 -9.97 -17.03
C ALA A 365 -31.69 -11.25 -17.88
N ALA A 366 -31.03 -11.28 -19.04
CA ALA A 366 -31.09 -12.42 -19.95
C ALA A 366 -30.69 -13.75 -19.30
N THR A 367 -29.67 -13.74 -18.44
CA THR A 367 -29.25 -14.93 -17.70
C THR A 367 -30.35 -15.41 -16.75
N ASP A 368 -31.05 -14.49 -16.08
CA ASP A 368 -32.09 -14.79 -15.12
C ASP A 368 -33.34 -15.36 -15.81
N VAL A 369 -33.65 -14.87 -17.01
CA VAL A 369 -34.68 -15.45 -17.88
C VAL A 369 -34.32 -16.86 -18.32
N ALA A 370 -33.04 -17.15 -18.62
CA ALA A 370 -32.58 -18.49 -18.95
C ALA A 370 -32.65 -19.42 -17.72
N ASP A 371 -32.24 -18.91 -16.56
CA ASP A 371 -32.34 -19.66 -15.28
C ASP A 371 -33.80 -19.94 -14.87
N TYR A 372 -34.73 -19.02 -15.16
CA TYR A 372 -36.16 -19.24 -14.96
C TYR A 372 -36.67 -20.47 -15.72
N LEU A 373 -36.32 -20.58 -17.03
CA LEU A 373 -36.64 -21.76 -17.82
C LEU A 373 -35.98 -23.02 -17.32
N ALA A 374 -34.71 -22.92 -16.92
CA ALA A 374 -33.95 -24.05 -16.39
C ALA A 374 -34.55 -24.59 -15.08
N LYS A 375 -34.98 -23.70 -14.19
CA LYS A 375 -35.67 -24.07 -12.95
C LYS A 375 -37.04 -24.75 -13.22
N LYS A 376 -37.68 -24.48 -14.35
CA LYS A 376 -38.88 -25.18 -14.83
C LYS A 376 -38.59 -26.48 -15.58
N GLY A 377 -37.30 -26.94 -15.57
CA GLY A 377 -36.91 -28.25 -16.07
C GLY A 377 -36.35 -28.26 -17.48
N LEU A 378 -36.18 -27.11 -18.14
CA LEU A 378 -35.57 -27.02 -19.46
C LEU A 378 -34.04 -27.15 -19.34
N PRO A 379 -33.35 -27.98 -20.16
CA PRO A 379 -31.90 -27.96 -20.21
C PRO A 379 -31.33 -26.58 -20.48
N PHE A 380 -30.34 -26.11 -19.69
CA PHE A 380 -29.82 -24.75 -19.74
C PHE A 380 -29.42 -24.30 -21.16
N ARG A 381 -28.80 -25.18 -21.98
CA ARG A 381 -28.44 -24.84 -23.37
C ARG A 381 -29.64 -24.47 -24.22
N LYS A 382 -30.78 -25.16 -24.02
CA LYS A 382 -32.04 -24.82 -24.73
C LYS A 382 -32.64 -23.52 -24.20
N ALA A 383 -32.60 -23.33 -22.88
CA ALA A 383 -33.01 -22.07 -22.27
C ALA A 383 -32.21 -20.90 -22.84
N HIS A 384 -30.89 -21.01 -22.89
CA HIS A 384 -29.98 -20.00 -23.47
C HIS A 384 -30.31 -19.71 -24.94
N GLU A 385 -30.61 -20.73 -25.77
CA GLU A 385 -31.00 -20.54 -27.18
C GLU A 385 -32.31 -19.77 -27.31
N ILE A 386 -33.32 -20.10 -26.51
CA ILE A 386 -34.61 -19.40 -26.46
C ILE A 386 -34.43 -17.95 -26.08
N VAL A 387 -33.67 -17.69 -25.02
CA VAL A 387 -33.39 -16.28 -24.59
C VAL A 387 -32.58 -15.52 -25.61
N GLY A 388 -31.65 -16.18 -26.30
CA GLY A 388 -30.93 -15.57 -27.42
C GLY A 388 -31.87 -15.11 -28.57
N HIS A 389 -32.94 -15.87 -28.83
CA HIS A 389 -33.97 -15.45 -29.80
C HIS A 389 -34.80 -14.26 -29.26
N LEU A 390 -35.12 -14.22 -27.96
CA LEU A 390 -35.82 -13.08 -27.36
C LEU A 390 -34.97 -11.79 -27.43
N VAL A 391 -33.67 -11.90 -27.12
CA VAL A 391 -32.72 -10.77 -27.29
C VAL A 391 -32.67 -10.28 -28.72
N LEU A 392 -32.59 -11.20 -29.71
CA LEU A 392 -32.62 -10.83 -31.14
C LEU A 392 -33.96 -10.18 -31.51
N LEU A 393 -35.06 -10.59 -30.91
CA LEU A 393 -36.39 -9.95 -31.10
C LEU A 393 -36.37 -8.53 -30.58
N CYS A 394 -35.82 -8.32 -29.35
CA CYS A 394 -35.65 -7.00 -28.76
C CYS A 394 -34.77 -6.09 -29.60
N ASP A 395 -33.62 -6.57 -30.13
CA ASP A 395 -32.77 -5.83 -31.04
C ASP A 395 -33.52 -5.35 -32.26
N LYS A 396 -34.34 -6.20 -32.86
CA LYS A 396 -35.14 -5.85 -34.03
C LYS A 396 -36.23 -4.84 -33.75
N ARG A 397 -36.80 -4.86 -32.52
CA ARG A 397 -37.87 -3.93 -32.12
C ARG A 397 -37.33 -2.64 -31.50
N GLY A 398 -36.04 -2.60 -31.12
CA GLY A 398 -35.43 -1.46 -30.43
C GLY A 398 -35.98 -1.31 -28.99
N CYS A 399 -36.19 -2.42 -28.28
CA CYS A 399 -36.74 -2.48 -26.92
C CYS A 399 -35.87 -3.36 -25.99
N ASP A 400 -36.08 -3.33 -24.70
CA ASP A 400 -35.44 -4.21 -23.73
C ASP A 400 -36.33 -5.43 -23.40
N LEU A 401 -35.79 -6.42 -22.64
CA LEU A 401 -36.52 -7.65 -22.30
C LEU A 401 -37.76 -7.38 -21.44
N ASP A 402 -37.74 -6.35 -20.59
CA ASP A 402 -38.87 -5.95 -19.74
C ASP A 402 -39.98 -5.21 -20.50
N ASP A 403 -39.76 -4.82 -21.76
CA ASP A 403 -40.76 -4.28 -22.66
C ASP A 403 -41.58 -5.36 -23.39
N LEU A 404 -41.13 -6.62 -23.35
CA LEU A 404 -41.83 -7.73 -24.00
C LEU A 404 -43.13 -8.11 -23.26
N SER A 405 -44.16 -8.41 -24.02
CA SER A 405 -45.42 -8.93 -23.47
C SER A 405 -45.31 -10.40 -23.05
N LEU A 406 -46.19 -10.88 -22.17
CA LEU A 406 -46.24 -12.30 -21.83
C LEU A 406 -46.49 -13.18 -23.07
N GLU A 407 -47.22 -12.70 -24.06
CA GLU A 407 -47.44 -13.36 -25.33
C GLU A 407 -46.14 -13.57 -26.09
N ASP A 408 -45.26 -12.56 -26.15
CA ASP A 408 -43.94 -12.67 -26.81
C ASP A 408 -43.09 -13.75 -26.12
N PHE A 409 -43.09 -13.79 -24.79
CA PHE A 409 -42.42 -14.85 -24.04
C PHE A 409 -42.99 -16.23 -24.33
N LYS A 410 -44.34 -16.36 -24.36
CA LYS A 410 -45.01 -17.62 -24.65
C LYS A 410 -44.83 -18.11 -26.06
N GLU A 411 -44.71 -17.22 -27.03
CA GLU A 411 -44.35 -17.59 -28.42
C GLU A 411 -42.95 -18.24 -28.47
N ALA A 412 -42.02 -17.85 -27.61
CA ALA A 412 -40.69 -18.45 -27.53
C ALA A 412 -40.67 -19.77 -26.73
N SER A 413 -41.53 -19.93 -25.69
CA SER A 413 -41.68 -21.15 -24.90
C SER A 413 -42.96 -21.15 -24.08
N ASP A 414 -43.73 -22.24 -24.13
CA ASP A 414 -44.92 -22.44 -23.31
C ASP A 414 -44.62 -22.49 -21.78
N LEU A 415 -43.38 -22.62 -21.39
CA LEU A 415 -42.95 -22.63 -19.99
C LEU A 415 -42.97 -21.25 -19.33
N PHE A 416 -43.05 -20.16 -20.11
CA PHE A 416 -43.18 -18.84 -19.55
C PHE A 416 -44.59 -18.60 -19.03
N GLU A 417 -44.68 -18.12 -17.80
CA GLU A 417 -45.90 -17.77 -17.11
C GLU A 417 -45.86 -16.31 -16.63
N ALA A 418 -46.91 -15.83 -15.98
CA ALA A 418 -46.97 -14.44 -15.52
C ALA A 418 -45.86 -14.05 -14.52
N ASP A 419 -45.29 -15.02 -13.83
CA ASP A 419 -44.22 -14.85 -12.86
C ASP A 419 -42.84 -14.53 -13.50
N ILE A 420 -42.76 -14.53 -14.87
CA ILE A 420 -41.53 -14.11 -15.58
C ILE A 420 -41.10 -12.67 -15.19
N THR A 421 -42.04 -11.84 -14.79
CA THR A 421 -41.78 -10.48 -14.33
C THR A 421 -40.82 -10.43 -13.14
N GLU A 422 -40.76 -11.46 -12.30
CA GLU A 422 -39.81 -11.56 -11.18
C GLU A 422 -38.37 -11.77 -11.69
N ALA A 423 -38.19 -12.50 -12.80
CA ALA A 423 -36.89 -12.72 -13.42
C ALA A 423 -36.37 -11.50 -14.25
N LEU A 424 -37.23 -10.48 -14.42
CA LEU A 424 -36.90 -9.22 -15.09
C LEU A 424 -36.74 -8.07 -14.10
N ASP A 425 -37.18 -8.24 -12.85
CA ASP A 425 -37.07 -7.21 -11.84
C ASP A 425 -35.66 -7.17 -11.20
N LEU A 426 -35.01 -6.02 -11.26
CA LEU A 426 -33.64 -5.87 -10.80
C LEU A 426 -33.44 -6.21 -9.33
N GLU A 427 -34.41 -5.86 -8.47
CA GLU A 427 -34.38 -6.18 -7.04
C GLU A 427 -34.48 -7.68 -6.79
N SER A 428 -35.38 -8.35 -7.53
CA SER A 428 -35.58 -9.80 -7.48
C SER A 428 -34.32 -10.55 -7.99
N ILE A 429 -33.74 -10.07 -9.07
CA ILE A 429 -32.49 -10.58 -9.64
C ILE A 429 -31.34 -10.49 -8.61
N ASP A 430 -31.17 -9.34 -7.96
CA ASP A 430 -30.16 -9.15 -6.93
C ASP A 430 -30.43 -10.06 -5.72
N ALA A 431 -31.66 -10.05 -5.20
CA ALA A 431 -32.06 -10.85 -4.03
C ALA A 431 -31.84 -12.37 -4.23
N ALA A 432 -31.94 -12.86 -5.48
CA ALA A 432 -31.70 -14.26 -5.82
C ALA A 432 -30.24 -14.70 -5.76
N ARG A 433 -29.27 -13.78 -5.71
CA ARG A 433 -27.82 -14.03 -5.70
C ARG A 433 -27.29 -14.37 -4.29
N THR A 434 -27.80 -15.46 -3.71
CA THR A 434 -27.58 -15.85 -2.29
C THR A 434 -26.37 -16.77 -2.06
N THR A 435 -25.62 -17.12 -3.09
CA THR A 435 -24.39 -17.90 -2.95
C THR A 435 -23.34 -17.13 -2.15
N TYR A 436 -22.52 -17.82 -1.35
CA TYR A 436 -21.43 -17.19 -0.59
C TYR A 436 -20.55 -16.33 -1.51
N GLY A 437 -20.38 -15.07 -1.16
CA GLY A 437 -19.66 -14.09 -1.99
C GLY A 437 -20.49 -13.52 -3.15
N GLY A 438 -21.77 -13.82 -3.25
CA GLY A 438 -22.68 -13.23 -4.24
C GLY A 438 -23.04 -11.77 -3.96
N THR A 439 -23.76 -11.14 -4.91
CA THR A 439 -24.11 -9.72 -4.83
C THR A 439 -25.41 -9.44 -4.04
N GLY A 440 -26.22 -10.47 -3.69
CA GLY A 440 -27.49 -10.26 -3.01
C GLY A 440 -27.35 -9.49 -1.69
N ASN A 441 -28.32 -8.59 -1.41
CA ASN A 441 -28.27 -7.69 -0.25
C ASN A 441 -27.93 -8.39 1.08
N SER A 442 -28.49 -9.58 1.34
CA SER A 442 -28.21 -10.33 2.57
C SER A 442 -26.76 -10.81 2.64
N VAL A 443 -26.24 -11.29 1.51
CA VAL A 443 -24.85 -11.78 1.40
C VAL A 443 -23.85 -10.64 1.51
N VAL A 444 -24.14 -9.50 0.92
CA VAL A 444 -23.29 -8.30 1.02
C VAL A 444 -23.29 -7.75 2.44
N ALA A 445 -24.44 -7.77 3.14
CA ALA A 445 -24.49 -7.39 4.55
C ALA A 445 -23.58 -8.30 5.41
N GLU A 446 -23.61 -9.62 5.19
CA GLU A 446 -22.71 -10.55 5.85
C GLU A 446 -21.22 -10.29 5.51
N GLN A 447 -20.91 -9.96 4.25
CA GLN A 447 -19.56 -9.61 3.84
C GLN A 447 -19.05 -8.33 4.54
N ILE A 448 -19.92 -7.33 4.70
CA ILE A 448 -19.58 -6.08 5.41
C ILE A 448 -19.25 -6.37 6.88
N GLU A 449 -20.06 -7.20 7.56
CA GLU A 449 -19.79 -7.55 8.96
C GLU A 449 -18.52 -8.42 9.10
N LEU A 450 -18.30 -9.36 8.20
CA LEU A 450 -17.07 -10.14 8.15
C LEU A 450 -15.85 -9.22 7.93
N GLY A 451 -15.97 -8.27 7.01
CA GLY A 451 -14.94 -7.27 6.75
C GLY A 451 -14.67 -6.40 7.97
N ALA A 452 -15.69 -5.90 8.64
CA ALA A 452 -15.55 -5.07 9.83
C ALA A 452 -14.86 -5.82 10.98
N ALA A 453 -15.19 -7.10 11.18
CA ALA A 453 -14.53 -7.94 12.18
C ALA A 453 -13.05 -8.14 11.84
N LYS A 454 -12.72 -8.43 10.57
CA LYS A 454 -11.33 -8.58 10.12
C LYS A 454 -10.52 -7.27 10.26
N LEU A 455 -11.12 -6.14 9.93
CA LEU A 455 -10.49 -4.83 10.11
C LEU A 455 -10.17 -4.55 11.59
N ALA A 456 -11.10 -4.89 12.50
CA ALA A 456 -10.89 -4.71 13.94
C ALA A 456 -9.78 -5.61 14.49
N GLU A 457 -9.58 -6.81 13.92
CA GLU A 457 -8.45 -7.67 14.23
C GLU A 457 -7.12 -7.05 13.74
N ASP A 458 -7.10 -6.61 12.47
CA ASP A 458 -5.89 -6.09 11.82
C ASP A 458 -5.44 -4.74 12.42
N LYS A 459 -6.35 -3.91 12.90
CA LYS A 459 -6.00 -2.67 13.63
C LYS A 459 -5.16 -2.95 14.88
N LYS A 460 -5.43 -4.04 15.60
CA LYS A 460 -4.64 -4.45 16.77
C LYS A 460 -3.24 -4.95 16.44
N LEU A 461 -3.03 -5.39 15.19
CA LEU A 461 -1.72 -5.85 14.72
C LEU A 461 -0.86 -4.69 14.21
N ALA A 462 -1.46 -3.53 13.95
CA ALA A 462 -0.78 -2.31 13.52
C ALA A 462 -0.42 -1.37 14.71
N GLU A 463 -1.02 -1.61 15.90
CA GLU A 463 -0.68 -0.95 17.17
C GLU A 463 0.59 -1.57 17.79
#